data_bd5cee8ba6c0facf01c7a3d70b4934f5
#
_entry.id   bd5cee8ba6c0facf01c7a3d70b4934f5
#
_cell.length_a   1.000
_cell.length_b   1.000
_cell.length_c   1.000
_cell.angle_alpha   90.00
_cell.angle_beta   90.00
_cell.angle_gamma   90.00
#
_symmetry.space_group_name_H-M   'P 1'
#
loop_
_entity.id
_entity.type
_entity.pdbx_description
1 polymer ?
#
loop_
_entity_poly.entity_id
_entity_poly.type
_entity_poly.pdbx_seq_one_letter_code
_entity_poly.pdbx_strand_id
1 'polypeptide(L)' 'MNPKNIPADIKNKSIEDAQKEVSEIIEILEKEENLENSIERYHRLILLNNYIERKFKDKSKNISKKNFKNIQNSLLKN' A
#
# COMPACT_ATOMS: atom_id res chain seq x y z
N MET A 1 -7.40 9.78 10.52
CA MET A 1 -5.96 9.99 10.32
C MET A 1 -5.71 10.57 8.95
N ASN A 2 -4.83 11.54 8.89
CA ASN A 2 -4.50 12.19 7.64
C ASN A 2 -3.52 11.32 6.84
N PRO A 3 -3.85 10.91 5.61
CA PRO A 3 -2.95 10.09 4.79
C PRO A 3 -1.61 10.77 4.48
N LYS A 4 -1.52 12.06 4.72
CA LYS A 4 -0.26 12.78 4.55
C LYS A 4 0.73 12.53 5.69
N ASN A 5 0.28 11.93 6.79
CA ASN A 5 1.11 11.72 7.97
C ASN A 5 1.71 10.31 8.00
N ILE A 6 2.34 9.92 6.90
CA ILE A 6 3.04 8.64 6.86
C ILE A 6 4.37 8.80 7.60
N PRO A 7 4.68 7.90 8.55
CA PRO A 7 5.94 7.97 9.29
C PRO A 7 7.16 7.94 8.39
N ALA A 8 8.22 8.60 8.83
CA ALA A 8 9.44 8.71 8.04
C ALA A 8 10.07 7.34 7.76
N ASP A 9 9.99 6.41 8.71
CA ASP A 9 10.53 5.07 8.49
C ASP A 9 9.82 4.33 7.37
N ILE A 10 8.53 4.58 7.18
CA ILE A 10 7.79 4.02 6.06
C ILE A 10 8.14 4.74 4.76
N LYS A 11 8.23 6.06 4.80
CA LYS A 11 8.57 6.86 3.61
C LYS A 11 9.92 6.50 3.02
N ASN A 12 10.83 6.02 3.86
CA ASN A 12 12.16 5.65 3.41
C ASN A 12 12.26 4.21 2.88
N LYS A 13 11.17 3.45 2.95
CA LYS A 13 11.17 2.08 2.45
C LYS A 13 10.95 2.05 0.94
N SER A 14 11.54 1.04 0.30
CA SER A 14 11.16 0.73 -1.07
C SER A 14 9.78 0.07 -1.06
N ILE A 15 9.14 0.03 -2.23
CA ILE A 15 7.84 -0.67 -2.36
C ILE A 15 8.00 -2.13 -1.94
N GLU A 16 9.09 -2.75 -2.36
CA GLU A 16 9.35 -4.15 -2.05
C GLU A 16 9.48 -4.40 -0.55
N ASP A 17 10.22 -3.55 0.14
CA ASP A 17 10.37 -3.65 1.59
C ASP A 17 9.05 -3.40 2.30
N ALA A 18 8.27 -2.44 1.83
CA ALA A 18 6.97 -2.16 2.41
C ALA A 18 6.02 -3.34 2.22
N GLN A 19 6.02 -3.97 1.06
CA GLN A 19 5.19 -5.15 0.79
C GLN A 19 5.62 -6.32 1.65
N LYS A 20 6.90 -6.45 1.88
CA LYS A 20 7.43 -7.50 2.75
C LYS A 20 6.94 -7.30 4.19
N GLU A 21 6.99 -6.08 4.68
CA GLU A 21 6.50 -5.79 6.02
C GLU A 21 5.00 -6.05 6.13
N VAL A 22 4.23 -5.69 5.11
CA VAL A 22 2.80 -5.99 5.07
C VAL A 22 2.55 -7.49 5.24
N SER A 23 3.29 -8.30 4.50
CA SER A 23 3.14 -9.76 4.60
C SER A 23 3.48 -10.27 5.99
N GLU A 24 4.53 -9.74 6.60
CA GLU A 24 4.92 -10.12 7.95
C GLU A 24 3.85 -9.75 8.97
N ILE A 25 3.27 -8.56 8.84
CA ILE A 25 2.21 -8.12 9.73
C ILE A 25 0.99 -9.01 9.59
N ILE A 26 0.61 -9.35 8.38
CA ILE A 26 -0.53 -10.22 8.13
C ILE A 26 -0.32 -11.59 8.79
N GLU A 27 0.88 -12.16 8.66
CA GLU A 27 1.19 -13.42 9.33
C GLU A 27 1.04 -13.33 10.84
N ILE A 28 1.53 -12.24 11.41
CA ILE A 28 1.42 -12.02 12.86
C ILE A 28 -0.04 -11.88 13.26
N LEU A 29 -0.83 -11.12 12.50
CA LEU A 29 -2.24 -10.93 12.79
C LEU A 29 -3.03 -12.23 12.74
N GLU A 30 -2.68 -13.11 11.81
CA GLU A 30 -3.35 -14.41 11.71
C GLU A 30 -3.12 -15.30 12.93
N LYS A 31 -1.99 -15.11 13.60
CA LYS A 31 -1.62 -15.90 14.77
C LYS A 31 -1.94 -15.23 16.10
N GLU A 32 -2.25 -13.92 16.06
CA GLU A 32 -2.45 -13.16 17.27
C GLU A 32 -3.86 -13.37 17.81
N GLU A 33 -3.94 -13.80 19.08
CA GLU A 33 -5.23 -14.01 19.74
C GLU A 33 -5.70 -12.78 20.50
N ASN A 34 -4.80 -11.85 20.81
CA ASN A 34 -5.12 -10.68 21.60
C ASN A 34 -5.41 -9.48 20.68
N LEU A 35 -6.66 -9.05 20.69
CA LEU A 35 -7.10 -7.93 19.84
C LEU A 35 -6.39 -6.61 20.15
N GLU A 36 -6.03 -6.40 21.40
CA GLU A 36 -5.34 -5.16 21.77
C GLU A 36 -3.98 -5.06 21.08
N ASN A 37 -3.26 -6.16 21.01
CA ASN A 37 -1.97 -6.19 20.30
C ASN A 37 -2.16 -6.02 18.79
N SER A 38 -3.31 -6.42 18.27
CA SER A 38 -3.59 -6.35 16.84
C SER A 38 -3.87 -4.93 16.36
N ILE A 39 -4.40 -4.07 17.22
CA ILE A 39 -4.80 -2.72 16.81
C ILE A 39 -3.63 -1.91 16.26
N GLU A 40 -2.49 -1.93 16.96
CA GLU A 40 -1.31 -1.20 16.50
C GLU A 40 -0.79 -1.75 15.18
N ARG A 41 -0.81 -3.06 15.03
CA ARG A 41 -0.36 -3.71 13.81
C ARG A 41 -1.28 -3.41 12.64
N TYR A 42 -2.58 -3.39 12.87
CA TYR A 42 -3.56 -2.97 11.86
C TYR A 42 -3.32 -1.54 11.43
N HIS A 43 -3.06 -0.67 12.39
CA HIS A 43 -2.80 0.72 12.10
C HIS A 43 -1.58 0.87 11.20
N ARG A 44 -0.51 0.17 11.54
CA ARG A 44 0.70 0.20 10.71
C ARG A 44 0.47 -0.41 9.34
N LEU A 45 -0.32 -1.47 9.27
CA LEU A 45 -0.69 -2.10 8.01
C LEU A 45 -1.41 -1.10 7.09
N ILE A 46 -2.33 -0.34 7.63
CA ILE A 46 -3.05 0.68 6.87
C ILE A 46 -2.07 1.73 6.34
N LEU A 47 -1.14 2.18 7.17
CA LEU A 47 -0.15 3.16 6.75
C LEU A 47 0.74 2.63 5.63
N LEU A 48 1.18 1.39 5.75
CA LEU A 48 2.00 0.74 4.73
C LEU A 48 1.23 0.59 3.43
N ASN A 49 -0.02 0.15 3.50
CA ASN A 49 -0.85 0.01 2.31
C ASN A 49 -1.07 1.34 1.61
N ASN A 50 -1.31 2.39 2.38
CA ASN A 50 -1.48 3.73 1.82
C ASN A 50 -0.21 4.20 1.12
N TYR A 51 0.94 3.94 1.71
CA TYR A 51 2.22 4.28 1.12
C TYR A 51 2.46 3.54 -0.19
N ILE A 52 2.23 2.22 -0.17
CA ILE A 52 2.40 1.37 -1.36
C ILE A 52 1.49 1.84 -2.48
N GLU A 53 0.22 2.07 -2.18
CA GLU A 53 -0.74 2.54 -3.15
C GLU A 53 -0.32 3.87 -3.77
N ARG A 54 0.17 4.76 -2.94
CA ARG A 54 0.64 6.06 -3.38
C ARG A 54 1.83 5.95 -4.32
N LYS A 55 2.77 5.06 -3.99
CA LYS A 55 3.94 4.82 -4.84
C LYS A 55 3.53 4.23 -6.18
N PHE A 56 2.59 3.32 -6.18
CA PHE A 56 2.08 2.75 -7.43
C PHE A 56 1.40 3.81 -8.29
N LYS A 57 0.61 4.66 -7.69
CA LYS A 57 -0.04 5.74 -8.43
C LYS A 57 0.97 6.70 -9.02
N ASP A 58 2.01 7.05 -8.28
CA ASP A 58 3.06 7.94 -8.76
C ASP A 58 3.80 7.31 -9.94
N LYS A 59 4.15 6.04 -9.83
CA LYS A 59 4.79 5.31 -10.93
C LYS A 59 3.89 5.21 -12.16
N SER A 60 2.60 4.96 -11.92
CA SER A 60 1.64 4.84 -13.02
C SER A 60 1.48 6.14 -13.78
N LYS A 61 1.53 7.27 -13.09
CA LYS A 61 1.47 8.56 -13.75
C LYS A 61 2.66 8.78 -14.67
N ASN A 62 3.82 8.27 -14.27
CA ASN A 62 5.03 8.42 -15.07
C ASN A 62 5.10 7.41 -16.21
N ILE A 63 4.55 6.23 -16.02
CA ILE A 63 4.67 5.15 -16.98
C ILE A 63 3.86 5.41 -18.23
N SER A 64 2.72 6.05 -18.12
CA SER A 64 2.17 6.63 -19.31
C SER A 64 0.69 6.93 -19.20
N LYS A 65 0.41 8.15 -19.47
CA LYS A 65 -0.92 8.57 -19.80
C LYS A 65 -1.44 7.84 -21.05
N LYS A 66 -0.54 7.37 -21.90
CA LYS A 66 -0.91 6.66 -23.13
C LYS A 66 -1.42 5.25 -22.87
N ASN A 67 -0.70 4.49 -22.05
CA ASN A 67 -1.12 3.12 -21.75
C ASN A 67 -2.40 3.09 -20.94
N PHE A 68 -2.56 4.05 -20.05
CA PHE A 68 -3.78 4.16 -19.28
C PHE A 68 -5.01 4.37 -20.15
N LYS A 69 -4.89 5.25 -21.14
CA LYS A 69 -5.99 5.48 -22.08
C LYS A 69 -6.32 4.23 -22.89
N ASN A 70 -5.30 3.51 -23.32
CA ASN A 70 -5.52 2.29 -24.10
C ASN A 70 -6.24 1.23 -23.27
N ILE A 71 -5.86 1.08 -22.01
CA ILE A 71 -6.50 0.13 -21.11
C ILE A 71 -7.96 0.51 -20.87
N GLN A 72 -8.23 1.80 -20.64
CA GLN A 72 -9.60 2.26 -20.45
C GLN A 72 -10.45 2.04 -21.68
N ASN A 73 -9.92 2.33 -22.84
CA ASN A 73 -10.65 2.13 -24.10
C ASN A 73 -10.97 0.66 -24.32
N SER A 74 -10.03 -0.23 -23.99
CA SER A 74 -10.26 -1.67 -24.10
C SER A 74 -11.38 -2.12 -23.17
N LEU A 75 -11.39 -1.61 -21.96
CA LEU A 75 -12.42 -1.98 -20.99
C LEU A 75 -13.77 -1.42 -21.34
N LEU A 76 -13.82 -0.22 -21.91
CA LEU A 76 -15.07 0.44 -22.25
C LEU A 76 -15.70 -0.09 -23.54
N LYS A 77 -14.91 -0.71 -24.40
CA LYS A 77 -15.41 -1.25 -25.66
C LYS A 77 -16.10 -2.60 -25.52
N ASN A 78 -16.08 -3.15 -24.35
CA ASN A 78 -16.85 -4.35 -24.08
C ASN A 78 -18.22 -4.01 -23.49
#